data_d679ab5642ba1b3b334a66d8b3cf31a2
#
_entry.id   d679ab5642ba1b3b334a66d8b3cf31a2
#
_cell.length_a   1.000
_cell.length_b   1.000
_cell.length_c   1.000
_cell.angle_alpha   90.00
_cell.angle_beta   90.00
_cell.angle_gamma   90.00
#
_symmetry.space_group_name_H-M   'P 1'
#
loop_
_entity.id
_entity.type
_entity.pdbx_description
1 polymer ?
#
loop_
_entity_poly.entity_id
_entity_poly.type
_entity_poly.pdbx_seq_one_letter_code
_entity_poly.pdbx_strand_id
1 'polypeptide(L)'
;MTSARALVSPDRELVPVASAGYVGELDGIRAVAVSLVVVAHYGLGFIVPGAFGVTLFFFLSGYLITTLFFAEYAAATAISVRRFYLRRWLRLTPPLLVFILLATVFHSVSRTSVGGDAVPVGTTLAALLYYTNYYDLFWNIAADKIIPFGICWSLAVEEHFYLLWPWVLRAGIRHTRSVFWAIVAVCAAVLAWRLIARYGLGLSSDYTYMATECRIDSILYGALLRLLFETQWAPAVVRFLRTPTCRIVAGLLLLATFVIRDEGFRQTVRYSIQGIALMPIFTAVLVDDPRSLLRRVLSSAPAVLLGRLSYSIYLLHLLARTPGEVVFGGPYRAGSIISGLLFVLTAAYLIHVLIERPMARLRRRLHEHADAGRPIGAALSRVTGNQQAYGSASIGIVTGDQ
;
A
#
# COMPACT_ATOMS: atom_id res chain seq x y z
N MET A 1 -28.00 -15.62 39.03
CA MET A 1 -26.80 -15.60 38.18
C MET A 1 -27.18 -15.13 36.80
N THR A 2 -27.23 -13.83 36.57
CA THR A 2 -27.55 -13.22 35.27
C THR A 2 -26.28 -12.52 34.79
N SER A 3 -25.69 -13.12 33.76
CA SER A 3 -24.47 -12.65 33.10
C SER A 3 -24.66 -11.23 32.60
N ALA A 4 -23.91 -10.30 33.12
CA ALA A 4 -23.73 -8.95 32.56
C ALA A 4 -22.95 -9.05 31.25
N ARG A 5 -23.62 -9.44 30.15
CA ARG A 5 -23.17 -9.10 28.79
C ARG A 5 -23.18 -7.57 28.71
N ALA A 6 -22.00 -6.96 28.82
CA ALA A 6 -21.82 -5.57 28.46
C ALA A 6 -22.47 -5.37 27.08
N LEU A 7 -23.45 -4.49 27.01
CA LEU A 7 -24.14 -4.06 25.78
C LEU A 7 -23.09 -3.37 24.88
N VAL A 8 -22.36 -4.18 24.12
CA VAL A 8 -21.62 -3.69 22.96
C VAL A 8 -22.70 -3.23 21.99
N SER A 9 -22.81 -1.94 21.77
CA SER A 9 -23.79 -1.41 20.83
C SER A 9 -23.64 -2.14 19.47
N PRO A 10 -24.75 -2.58 18.85
CA PRO A 10 -24.73 -3.28 17.55
C PRO A 10 -23.92 -2.55 16.47
N ASP A 11 -23.77 -1.25 16.63
CA ASP A 11 -23.01 -0.36 15.73
C ASP A 11 -21.48 -0.52 15.81
N ARG A 12 -20.93 -1.07 16.89
CA ARG A 12 -19.47 -1.35 16.98
C ARG A 12 -19.04 -2.60 16.22
N GLU A 13 -19.95 -3.53 16.00
CA GLU A 13 -19.67 -4.74 15.19
C GLU A 13 -19.48 -4.41 13.69
N LEU A 14 -19.94 -3.23 13.24
CA LEU A 14 -19.82 -2.77 11.86
C LEU A 14 -18.41 -2.24 11.50
N VAL A 15 -17.58 -1.96 12.50
CA VAL A 15 -16.25 -1.37 12.26
C VAL A 15 -15.19 -2.47 12.34
N PRO A 16 -14.34 -2.64 11.32
CA PRO A 16 -13.26 -3.62 11.38
C PRO A 16 -12.36 -3.33 12.58
N VAL A 17 -12.42 -4.17 13.60
CA VAL A 17 -11.47 -4.10 14.70
C VAL A 17 -10.08 -4.38 14.14
N ALA A 18 -9.06 -3.67 14.63
CA ALA A 18 -7.66 -3.88 14.26
C ALA A 18 -7.19 -5.27 14.71
N SER A 19 -7.75 -6.33 14.13
CA SER A 19 -7.19 -7.66 14.25
C SER A 19 -6.03 -7.76 13.29
N ALA A 20 -4.85 -8.15 13.77
CA ALA A 20 -3.69 -8.47 12.94
C ALA A 20 -3.92 -9.74 12.09
N GLY A 21 -5.17 -10.13 11.87
CA GLY A 21 -5.55 -11.29 11.07
C GLY A 21 -5.22 -11.08 9.59
N TYR A 22 -4.82 -12.16 8.94
CA TYR A 22 -4.60 -12.18 7.50
C TYR A 22 -5.93 -12.00 6.75
N VAL A 23 -6.00 -11.02 5.85
CA VAL A 23 -7.15 -10.73 4.99
C VAL A 23 -6.76 -11.00 3.55
N GLY A 24 -7.18 -12.14 3.01
CA GLY A 24 -6.82 -12.60 1.66
C GLY A 24 -7.28 -11.66 0.55
N GLU A 25 -8.40 -10.97 0.74
CA GLU A 25 -8.97 -10.00 -0.19
C GLU A 25 -8.03 -8.82 -0.45
N LEU A 26 -7.19 -8.44 0.51
CA LEU A 26 -6.19 -7.38 0.31
C LEU A 26 -5.04 -7.84 -0.61
N ASP A 27 -4.69 -9.13 -0.58
CA ASP A 27 -3.80 -9.69 -1.60
C ASP A 27 -4.51 -9.75 -2.97
N GLY A 28 -5.81 -10.04 -3.02
CA GLY A 28 -6.62 -9.93 -4.24
C GLY A 28 -6.62 -8.51 -4.85
N ILE A 29 -6.70 -7.47 -4.03
CA ILE A 29 -6.55 -6.08 -4.51
C ILE A 29 -5.15 -5.84 -5.08
N ARG A 30 -4.09 -6.39 -4.47
CA ARG A 30 -2.73 -6.32 -5.03
C ARG A 30 -2.63 -7.02 -6.39
N ALA A 31 -3.34 -8.15 -6.55
CA ALA A 31 -3.40 -8.84 -7.83
C ALA A 31 -4.04 -7.97 -8.91
N VAL A 32 -5.16 -7.33 -8.61
CA VAL A 32 -5.80 -6.36 -9.52
C VAL A 32 -4.83 -5.22 -9.85
N ALA A 33 -4.19 -4.64 -8.85
CA ALA A 33 -3.27 -3.52 -9.00
C ALA A 33 -2.09 -3.87 -9.92
N VAL A 34 -1.40 -5.00 -9.68
CA VAL A 34 -0.28 -5.42 -10.52
C VAL A 34 -0.71 -5.80 -11.92
N SER A 35 -1.88 -6.44 -12.08
CA SER A 35 -2.42 -6.78 -13.40
C SER A 35 -2.68 -5.55 -14.25
N LEU A 36 -3.28 -4.49 -13.67
CA LEU A 36 -3.48 -3.21 -14.37
C LEU A 36 -2.16 -2.60 -14.85
N VAL A 37 -1.12 -2.63 -14.00
CA VAL A 37 0.21 -2.12 -14.35
C VAL A 37 0.81 -2.93 -15.49
N VAL A 38 0.86 -4.25 -15.36
CA VAL A 38 1.49 -5.14 -16.35
C VAL A 38 0.77 -5.04 -17.70
N VAL A 39 -0.56 -5.19 -17.71
CA VAL A 39 -1.36 -5.16 -18.94
C VAL A 39 -1.21 -3.81 -19.66
N ALA A 40 -1.15 -2.70 -18.92
CA ALA A 40 -0.93 -1.38 -19.52
C ALA A 40 0.46 -1.29 -20.19
N HIS A 41 1.50 -1.79 -19.56
CA HIS A 41 2.85 -1.78 -20.13
C HIS A 41 3.06 -2.80 -21.27
N TYR A 42 2.21 -3.79 -21.37
CA TYR A 42 2.22 -4.81 -22.42
C TYR A 42 1.35 -4.47 -23.65
N GLY A 43 1.06 -3.18 -23.85
CA GLY A 43 0.45 -2.65 -25.08
C GLY A 43 -1.00 -2.21 -24.95
N LEU A 44 -1.65 -2.43 -23.81
CA LEU A 44 -3.04 -2.03 -23.60
C LEU A 44 -3.20 -0.75 -22.76
N GLY A 45 -2.13 0.04 -22.60
CA GLY A 45 -2.14 1.26 -21.77
C GLY A 45 -3.09 2.36 -22.28
N PHE A 46 -3.53 2.29 -23.53
CA PHE A 46 -4.53 3.21 -24.06
C PHE A 46 -5.97 2.88 -23.61
N ILE A 47 -6.24 1.62 -23.17
CA ILE A 47 -7.52 1.17 -22.61
C ILE A 47 -7.42 1.00 -21.10
N VAL A 48 -6.37 0.30 -20.64
CA VAL A 48 -6.20 -0.08 -19.23
C VAL A 48 -5.50 1.02 -18.45
N PRO A 49 -6.09 1.49 -17.33
CA PRO A 49 -5.52 2.59 -16.56
C PRO A 49 -4.38 2.10 -15.65
N GLY A 50 -3.19 1.80 -16.19
CA GLY A 50 -2.04 1.28 -15.43
C GLY A 50 -1.63 2.16 -14.25
N ALA A 51 -1.67 3.48 -14.41
CA ALA A 51 -1.41 4.44 -13.33
C ALA A 51 -2.36 4.28 -12.13
N PHE A 52 -3.59 3.80 -12.35
CA PHE A 52 -4.53 3.49 -11.29
C PHE A 52 -4.09 2.26 -10.48
N GLY A 53 -3.43 1.30 -11.10
CA GLY A 53 -2.80 0.18 -10.39
C GLY A 53 -1.81 0.66 -9.33
N VAL A 54 -0.99 1.68 -9.64
CA VAL A 54 -0.09 2.32 -8.67
C VAL A 54 -0.87 3.04 -7.56
N THR A 55 -1.95 3.75 -7.90
CA THR A 55 -2.82 4.40 -6.91
C THR A 55 -3.46 3.38 -5.95
N LEU A 56 -3.86 2.20 -6.45
CA LEU A 56 -4.35 1.09 -5.61
C LEU A 56 -3.26 0.58 -4.64
N PHE A 57 -2.02 0.41 -5.10
CA PHE A 57 -0.91 0.03 -4.22
C PHE A 57 -0.67 1.09 -3.14
N PHE A 58 -0.65 2.36 -3.50
CA PHE A 58 -0.47 3.47 -2.57
C PHE A 58 -1.56 3.48 -1.49
N PHE A 59 -2.83 3.43 -1.90
CA PHE A 59 -3.95 3.38 -0.96
C PHE A 59 -3.84 2.18 -0.02
N LEU A 60 -3.57 1.01 -0.57
CA LEU A 60 -3.41 -0.23 0.20
C LEU A 60 -2.24 -0.13 1.19
N SER A 61 -1.11 0.45 0.79
CA SER A 61 0.05 0.66 1.65
C SER A 61 -0.28 1.56 2.84
N GLY A 62 -0.95 2.69 2.60
CA GLY A 62 -1.41 3.58 3.66
C GLY A 62 -2.34 2.89 4.66
N TYR A 63 -3.33 2.17 4.16
CA TYR A 63 -4.27 1.42 4.99
C TYR A 63 -3.58 0.33 5.83
N LEU A 64 -2.77 -0.52 5.19
CA LEU A 64 -2.13 -1.66 5.85
C LEU A 64 -1.11 -1.24 6.90
N ILE A 65 -0.25 -0.27 6.59
CA ILE A 65 0.77 0.16 7.54
C ILE A 65 0.13 0.83 8.75
N THR A 66 -0.90 1.63 8.53
CA THR A 66 -1.66 2.24 9.62
C THR A 66 -2.35 1.16 10.48
N THR A 67 -2.94 0.15 9.86
CA THR A 67 -3.55 -1.00 10.56
C THR A 67 -2.52 -1.75 11.42
N LEU A 68 -1.32 -2.01 10.89
CA LEU A 68 -0.25 -2.68 11.62
C LEU A 68 0.17 -1.91 12.88
N PHE A 69 0.25 -0.58 12.80
CA PHE A 69 0.59 0.25 13.96
C PHE A 69 -0.51 0.28 15.01
N PHE A 70 -1.78 0.34 14.62
CA PHE A 70 -2.89 0.23 15.56
C PHE A 70 -2.92 -1.14 16.24
N ALA A 71 -2.69 -2.22 15.50
CA ALA A 71 -2.60 -3.57 16.07
C ALA A 71 -1.41 -3.70 17.04
N GLU A 72 -0.23 -3.16 16.68
CA GLU A 72 0.94 -3.16 17.55
C GLU A 72 0.69 -2.34 18.82
N TYR A 73 0.06 -1.17 18.69
CA TYR A 73 -0.28 -0.32 19.84
C TYR A 73 -1.32 -0.98 20.75
N ALA A 74 -2.33 -1.63 20.20
CA ALA A 74 -3.33 -2.37 20.98
C ALA A 74 -2.70 -3.52 21.76
N ALA A 75 -1.71 -4.22 21.18
CA ALA A 75 -1.05 -5.35 21.82
C ALA A 75 0.02 -4.95 22.86
N ALA A 76 0.77 -3.85 22.60
CA ALA A 76 1.95 -3.50 23.38
C ALA A 76 1.92 -2.08 23.98
N THR A 77 0.85 -1.30 23.77
CA THR A 77 0.72 0.11 24.16
C THR A 77 1.87 1.03 23.68
N ALA A 78 2.64 0.55 22.73
CA ALA A 78 3.81 1.23 22.16
C ALA A 78 4.04 0.82 20.70
N ILE A 79 4.58 1.75 19.91
CA ILE A 79 5.00 1.51 18.53
C ILE A 79 6.53 1.38 18.50
N SER A 80 7.03 0.26 17.97
CA SER A 80 8.47 0.02 17.79
C SER A 80 8.90 0.37 16.37
N VAL A 81 9.37 1.59 16.18
CA VAL A 81 9.88 2.09 14.89
C VAL A 81 11.02 1.22 14.35
N ARG A 82 11.94 0.77 15.23
CA ARG A 82 13.05 -0.12 14.84
C ARG A 82 12.56 -1.45 14.27
N ARG A 83 11.55 -2.08 14.92
CA ARG A 83 10.95 -3.33 14.42
C ARG A 83 10.24 -3.13 13.10
N PHE A 84 9.58 -2.01 12.92
CA PHE A 84 8.93 -1.68 11.67
C PHE A 84 9.94 -1.60 10.53
N TYR A 85 11.02 -0.82 10.67
CA TYR A 85 12.05 -0.71 9.62
C TYR A 85 12.73 -2.03 9.31
N LEU A 86 13.08 -2.83 10.33
CA LEU A 86 13.67 -4.14 10.11
C LEU A 86 12.73 -5.07 9.32
N ARG A 87 11.44 -5.11 9.67
CA ARG A 87 10.43 -5.91 8.96
C ARG A 87 10.26 -5.46 7.51
N ARG A 88 10.34 -4.16 7.28
CA ARG A 88 10.22 -3.55 5.95
C ARG A 88 11.44 -3.86 5.11
N TRP A 89 12.61 -3.64 5.65
CA TRP A 89 13.89 -3.93 5.00
C TRP A 89 13.99 -5.41 4.57
N LEU A 90 13.71 -6.35 5.46
CA LEU A 90 13.70 -7.79 5.15
C LEU A 90 12.66 -8.17 4.10
N ARG A 91 11.62 -7.37 3.90
CA ARG A 91 10.58 -7.64 2.92
C ARG A 91 10.90 -7.09 1.54
N LEU A 92 11.42 -5.88 1.45
CA LEU A 92 11.51 -5.12 0.19
C LEU A 92 12.91 -5.15 -0.40
N THR A 93 13.95 -5.03 0.44
CA THR A 93 15.32 -4.90 -0.04
C THR A 93 15.86 -6.16 -0.74
N PRO A 94 15.68 -7.40 -0.22
CA PRO A 94 16.24 -8.57 -0.90
C PRO A 94 15.73 -8.80 -2.33
N PRO A 95 14.41 -8.74 -2.63
CA PRO A 95 13.93 -8.83 -4.01
C PRO A 95 14.36 -7.64 -4.88
N LEU A 96 14.48 -6.44 -4.30
CA LEU A 96 14.99 -5.26 -5.02
C LEU A 96 16.45 -5.45 -5.45
N LEU A 97 17.31 -5.98 -4.57
CA LEU A 97 18.71 -6.29 -4.90
C LEU A 97 18.80 -7.30 -6.05
N VAL A 98 17.97 -8.34 -6.04
CA VAL A 98 17.91 -9.31 -7.15
C VAL A 98 17.46 -8.64 -8.44
N PHE A 99 16.44 -7.79 -8.39
CA PHE A 99 16.02 -7.03 -9.56
C PHE A 99 17.13 -6.14 -10.12
N ILE A 100 17.83 -5.37 -9.25
CA ILE A 100 18.95 -4.52 -9.67
C ILE A 100 20.06 -5.35 -10.30
N LEU A 101 20.43 -6.49 -9.70
CA LEU A 101 21.43 -7.39 -10.25
C LEU A 101 21.01 -7.90 -11.63
N LEU A 102 19.80 -8.45 -11.76
CA LEU A 102 19.29 -8.97 -13.03
C LEU A 102 19.22 -7.88 -14.11
N ALA A 103 18.73 -6.70 -13.77
CA ALA A 103 18.62 -5.57 -14.69
C ALA A 103 20.02 -5.10 -15.15
N THR A 104 20.99 -5.04 -14.25
CA THR A 104 22.37 -4.65 -14.57
C THR A 104 23.06 -5.69 -15.45
N VAL A 105 22.93 -6.98 -15.13
CA VAL A 105 23.49 -8.08 -15.94
C VAL A 105 22.87 -8.09 -17.33
N PHE A 106 21.53 -8.01 -17.39
CA PHE A 106 20.81 -8.00 -18.66
C PHE A 106 21.24 -6.81 -19.54
N HIS A 107 21.32 -5.61 -18.96
CA HIS A 107 21.79 -4.42 -19.68
C HIS A 107 23.23 -4.61 -20.19
N SER A 108 24.12 -5.12 -19.35
CA SER A 108 25.53 -5.36 -19.73
C SER A 108 25.66 -6.35 -20.90
N VAL A 109 24.86 -7.43 -20.90
CA VAL A 109 24.82 -8.41 -22.00
C VAL A 109 24.23 -7.78 -23.27
N SER A 110 23.14 -7.06 -23.17
CA SER A 110 22.49 -6.41 -24.31
C SER A 110 23.39 -5.35 -24.95
N ARG A 111 24.16 -4.63 -24.15
CA ARG A 111 25.13 -3.62 -24.58
C ARG A 111 26.24 -4.22 -25.46
N THR A 112 26.78 -5.39 -25.08
CA THR A 112 27.83 -6.06 -25.88
C THR A 112 27.34 -6.47 -27.25
N SER A 113 26.02 -6.66 -27.42
CA SER A 113 25.40 -7.10 -28.67
C SER A 113 24.93 -5.91 -29.57
N VAL A 114 24.58 -4.74 -28.99
CA VAL A 114 23.91 -3.66 -29.72
C VAL A 114 24.69 -2.32 -29.66
N GLY A 115 25.72 -2.24 -28.82
CA GLY A 115 26.40 -0.97 -28.48
C GLY A 115 25.56 -0.10 -27.55
N GLY A 116 26.15 0.49 -26.54
CA GLY A 116 25.42 1.36 -25.58
C GLY A 116 26.30 1.72 -24.37
N ASP A 117 25.85 2.68 -23.56
CA ASP A 117 26.57 3.12 -22.37
C ASP A 117 26.41 2.17 -21.18
N ALA A 118 27.33 2.19 -20.24
CA ALA A 118 27.22 1.44 -18.98
C ALA A 118 26.04 1.95 -18.16
N VAL A 119 25.47 1.08 -17.31
CA VAL A 119 24.45 1.52 -16.33
C VAL A 119 25.04 2.65 -15.48
N PRO A 120 24.46 3.85 -15.49
CA PRO A 120 24.98 4.92 -14.65
C PRO A 120 24.92 4.53 -13.18
N VAL A 121 26.04 4.70 -12.45
CA VAL A 121 26.11 4.40 -11.01
C VAL A 121 25.03 5.17 -10.23
N GLY A 122 24.77 6.41 -10.65
CA GLY A 122 23.73 7.26 -10.05
C GLY A 122 22.34 6.65 -10.08
N THR A 123 21.95 6.02 -11.19
CA THR A 123 20.64 5.34 -11.35
C THR A 123 20.52 4.16 -10.41
N THR A 124 21.58 3.36 -10.29
CA THR A 124 21.62 2.22 -9.36
C THR A 124 21.55 2.70 -7.91
N LEU A 125 22.29 3.74 -7.55
CA LEU A 125 22.22 4.34 -6.21
C LEU A 125 20.85 4.95 -5.93
N ALA A 126 20.22 5.58 -6.92
CA ALA A 126 18.88 6.14 -6.79
C ALA A 126 17.84 5.04 -6.49
N ALA A 127 17.94 3.90 -7.15
CA ALA A 127 17.07 2.75 -6.90
C ALA A 127 17.31 2.13 -5.51
N LEU A 128 18.57 1.97 -5.10
CA LEU A 128 18.95 1.41 -3.79
C LEU A 128 18.55 2.31 -2.62
N LEU A 129 18.65 3.61 -2.79
CA LEU A 129 18.38 4.61 -1.75
C LEU A 129 16.98 5.22 -1.84
N TYR A 130 16.13 4.67 -2.71
CA TYR A 130 14.73 5.07 -2.88
C TYR A 130 14.53 6.57 -3.18
N TYR A 131 15.35 7.14 -4.06
CA TYR A 131 15.13 8.51 -4.57
C TYR A 131 15.05 8.59 -6.10
N THR A 132 14.74 7.47 -6.76
CA THR A 132 14.61 7.35 -8.22
C THR A 132 13.66 8.39 -8.81
N ASN A 133 12.56 8.69 -8.11
CA ASN A 133 11.60 9.70 -8.55
C ASN A 133 12.22 11.09 -8.75
N TYR A 134 13.05 11.55 -7.83
CA TYR A 134 13.74 12.83 -7.97
C TYR A 134 14.95 12.74 -8.88
N TYR A 135 15.64 11.61 -8.88
CA TYR A 135 16.76 11.39 -9.78
C TYR A 135 16.30 11.47 -11.24
N ASP A 136 15.19 10.81 -11.60
CA ASP A 136 14.61 10.86 -12.94
C ASP A 136 14.12 12.28 -13.31
N LEU A 137 13.55 13.01 -12.37
CA LEU A 137 13.04 14.36 -12.58
C LEU A 137 14.14 15.41 -12.83
N PHE A 138 15.26 15.31 -12.11
CA PHE A 138 16.28 16.36 -12.11
C PHE A 138 17.48 16.05 -13.00
N TRP A 139 17.80 14.77 -13.23
CA TRP A 139 18.93 14.36 -14.07
C TRP A 139 18.53 13.77 -15.42
N ASN A 140 17.22 13.80 -15.72
CA ASN A 140 16.63 13.47 -17.04
C ASN A 140 17.14 12.16 -17.66
N ILE A 141 17.04 11.07 -16.89
CA ILE A 141 17.47 9.73 -17.33
C ILE A 141 16.48 9.12 -18.35
N ALA A 142 15.45 9.86 -18.73
CA ALA A 142 14.55 9.47 -19.82
C ALA A 142 15.29 9.17 -21.15
N ALA A 143 16.55 9.57 -21.28
CA ALA A 143 17.41 9.17 -22.38
C ALA A 143 17.83 7.69 -22.31
N ASP A 144 17.96 7.13 -21.11
CA ASP A 144 18.33 5.72 -20.89
C ASP A 144 17.10 4.81 -20.77
N LYS A 145 16.23 4.84 -21.78
CA LYS A 145 15.01 4.00 -21.87
C LYS A 145 15.27 2.49 -21.78
N ILE A 146 16.51 2.06 -21.73
CA ILE A 146 16.93 0.67 -21.74
C ILE A 146 16.93 0.06 -20.33
N ILE A 147 17.11 0.89 -19.28
CA ILE A 147 17.19 0.39 -17.91
C ILE A 147 15.82 0.54 -17.23
N PRO A 148 15.18 -0.55 -16.77
CA PRO A 148 13.83 -0.49 -16.21
C PRO A 148 13.76 0.04 -14.77
N PHE A 149 14.75 0.83 -14.33
CA PHE A 149 14.78 1.39 -12.97
C PHE A 149 13.77 2.51 -12.76
N GLY A 150 13.33 3.16 -13.83
CA GLY A 150 12.31 4.22 -13.73
C GLY A 150 11.05 3.80 -12.97
N ILE A 151 10.66 2.50 -13.03
CA ILE A 151 9.51 2.00 -12.24
C ILE A 151 9.69 2.15 -10.73
N CYS A 152 10.94 2.24 -10.24
CA CYS A 152 11.23 2.40 -8.80
C CYS A 152 10.80 3.76 -8.24
N TRP A 153 10.35 4.72 -9.09
CA TRP A 153 9.81 6.00 -8.61
C TRP A 153 8.68 5.82 -7.60
N SER A 154 7.78 4.86 -7.82
CA SER A 154 6.65 4.62 -6.92
C SER A 154 7.09 4.01 -5.59
N LEU A 155 8.13 3.15 -5.62
CA LEU A 155 8.74 2.61 -4.40
C LEU A 155 9.40 3.72 -3.58
N ALA A 156 10.01 4.71 -4.24
CA ALA A 156 10.58 5.87 -3.57
C ALA A 156 9.48 6.66 -2.81
N VAL A 157 8.35 6.94 -3.45
CA VAL A 157 7.20 7.61 -2.78
C VAL A 157 6.70 6.81 -1.57
N GLU A 158 6.59 5.47 -1.70
CA GLU A 158 6.20 4.61 -0.57
C GLU A 158 7.22 4.65 0.57
N GLU A 159 8.52 4.56 0.27
CA GLU A 159 9.57 4.55 1.30
C GLU A 159 9.68 5.92 1.99
N HIS A 160 9.47 7.04 1.29
CA HIS A 160 9.36 8.36 1.92
C HIS A 160 8.19 8.41 2.92
N PHE A 161 7.04 7.83 2.58
CA PHE A 161 5.94 7.69 3.53
C PHE A 161 6.33 6.79 4.70
N TYR A 162 6.97 5.63 4.47
CA TYR A 162 7.38 4.71 5.53
C TYR A 162 8.43 5.31 6.46
N LEU A 163 9.26 6.23 5.96
CA LEU A 163 10.24 6.93 6.78
C LEU A 163 9.58 7.85 7.80
N LEU A 164 8.50 8.53 7.44
CA LEU A 164 7.85 9.53 8.29
C LEU A 164 6.69 8.97 9.11
N TRP A 165 5.89 8.07 8.54
CA TRP A 165 4.62 7.62 9.11
C TRP A 165 4.71 6.97 10.49
N PRO A 166 5.71 6.13 10.81
CA PRO A 166 5.87 5.56 12.14
C PRO A 166 6.03 6.62 13.24
N TRP A 167 6.71 7.71 12.93
CA TRP A 167 6.94 8.80 13.88
C TRP A 167 5.66 9.63 14.08
N VAL A 168 4.92 9.90 13.01
CA VAL A 168 3.62 10.58 13.08
C VAL A 168 2.66 9.79 13.97
N LEU A 169 2.53 8.47 13.74
CA LEU A 169 1.64 7.65 14.56
C LEU A 169 2.16 7.44 15.98
N ARG A 170 3.47 7.29 16.18
CA ARG A 170 4.03 7.20 17.53
C ARG A 170 3.73 8.42 18.37
N ALA A 171 3.77 9.61 17.77
CA ALA A 171 3.44 10.86 18.46
C ALA A 171 1.92 11.07 18.62
N GLY A 172 1.13 10.70 17.62
CA GLY A 172 -0.26 11.09 17.49
C GLY A 172 -1.30 9.99 17.72
N ILE A 173 -0.93 8.73 17.96
CA ILE A 173 -1.89 7.61 18.02
C ILE A 173 -2.95 7.77 19.13
N ARG A 174 -2.60 8.46 20.21
CA ARG A 174 -3.54 8.80 21.31
C ARG A 174 -4.48 9.94 20.93
N HIS A 175 -4.17 10.71 19.91
CA HIS A 175 -4.91 11.88 19.42
C HIS A 175 -5.38 11.65 17.99
N THR A 176 -5.95 10.48 17.71
CA THR A 176 -6.35 10.01 16.38
C THR A 176 -7.18 11.04 15.61
N ARG A 177 -8.07 11.78 16.30
CA ARG A 177 -8.87 12.85 15.69
C ARG A 177 -8.02 13.99 15.14
N SER A 178 -6.99 14.42 15.89
CA SER A 178 -6.08 15.48 15.44
C SER A 178 -5.22 15.01 14.26
N VAL A 179 -4.72 13.77 14.33
CA VAL A 179 -3.98 13.17 13.22
C VAL A 179 -4.87 13.05 11.97
N PHE A 180 -6.13 12.63 12.12
CA PHE A 180 -7.07 12.54 11.01
C PHE A 180 -7.22 13.89 10.29
N TRP A 181 -7.51 14.98 11.03
CA TRP A 181 -7.69 16.31 10.44
C TRP A 181 -6.39 16.89 9.87
N ALA A 182 -5.25 16.63 10.51
CA ALA A 182 -3.95 17.02 9.97
C ALA A 182 -3.69 16.36 8.59
N ILE A 183 -4.04 15.09 8.44
CA ILE A 183 -3.88 14.39 7.17
C ILE A 183 -4.88 14.89 6.13
N VAL A 184 -6.12 15.20 6.51
CA VAL A 184 -7.09 15.85 5.60
C VAL A 184 -6.51 17.16 5.07
N ALA A 185 -5.92 17.99 5.95
CA ALA A 185 -5.26 19.22 5.55
C ALA A 185 -4.06 18.98 4.61
N VAL A 186 -3.24 17.96 4.90
CA VAL A 186 -2.12 17.57 4.00
C VAL A 186 -2.65 17.12 2.64
N CYS A 187 -3.69 16.29 2.56
CA CYS A 187 -4.28 15.89 1.27
C CYS A 187 -4.80 17.09 0.47
N ALA A 188 -5.43 18.06 1.14
CA ALA A 188 -5.87 19.30 0.51
C ALA A 188 -4.68 20.14 0.02
N ALA A 189 -3.61 20.24 0.81
CA ALA A 189 -2.38 20.95 0.45
C ALA A 189 -1.67 20.28 -0.74
N VAL A 190 -1.63 18.95 -0.81
CA VAL A 190 -1.08 18.19 -1.95
C VAL A 190 -1.88 18.48 -3.23
N LEU A 191 -3.22 18.50 -3.15
CA LEU A 191 -4.05 18.86 -4.29
C LEU A 191 -3.80 20.32 -4.74
N ALA A 192 -3.75 21.26 -3.78
CA ALA A 192 -3.43 22.66 -4.08
C ALA A 192 -2.04 22.81 -4.72
N TRP A 193 -1.05 22.09 -4.19
CA TRP A 193 0.30 22.07 -4.76
C TRP A 193 0.32 21.56 -6.22
N ARG A 194 -0.39 20.45 -6.52
CA ARG A 194 -0.49 19.97 -7.92
C ARG A 194 -1.11 21.00 -8.86
N LEU A 195 -2.13 21.73 -8.40
CA LEU A 195 -2.76 22.80 -9.17
C LEU A 195 -1.77 23.95 -9.41
N ILE A 196 -1.06 24.38 -8.37
CA ILE A 196 -0.02 25.42 -8.48
C ILE A 196 1.13 24.95 -9.38
N ALA A 197 1.62 23.74 -9.18
CA ALA A 197 2.71 23.16 -9.98
C ALA A 197 2.34 23.11 -11.47
N ARG A 198 1.13 22.67 -11.80
CA ARG A 198 0.68 22.52 -13.19
C ARG A 198 0.33 23.86 -13.83
N TYR A 199 -0.51 24.69 -13.19
CA TYR A 199 -1.09 25.87 -13.79
C TYR A 199 -0.36 27.16 -13.42
N GLY A 200 0.25 27.23 -12.24
CA GLY A 200 1.00 28.40 -11.78
C GLY A 200 2.46 28.37 -12.22
N LEU A 201 3.13 27.21 -12.09
CA LEU A 201 4.56 27.07 -12.35
C LEU A 201 4.87 26.39 -13.69
N GLY A 202 3.89 25.78 -14.36
CA GLY A 202 4.08 25.11 -15.64
C GLY A 202 4.99 23.88 -15.56
N LEU A 203 5.07 23.21 -14.38
CA LEU A 203 5.91 22.04 -14.20
C LEU A 203 5.41 20.86 -15.06
N SER A 204 6.33 19.94 -15.40
CA SER A 204 6.07 18.83 -16.30
C SER A 204 5.03 17.85 -15.75
N SER A 205 4.45 17.06 -16.66
CA SER A 205 3.58 15.93 -16.30
C SER A 205 4.29 14.91 -15.43
N ASP A 206 5.58 14.67 -15.67
CA ASP A 206 6.37 13.72 -14.92
C ASP A 206 6.56 14.19 -13.48
N TYR A 207 6.72 15.50 -13.25
CA TYR A 207 6.79 16.05 -11.90
C TYR A 207 5.51 15.75 -11.10
N THR A 208 4.34 16.08 -11.65
CA THR A 208 3.06 15.82 -10.97
C THR A 208 2.74 14.33 -10.83
N TYR A 209 3.34 13.49 -11.67
CA TYR A 209 3.16 12.04 -11.65
C TYR A 209 4.08 11.32 -10.67
N MET A 210 5.35 11.75 -10.50
CA MET A 210 6.37 11.01 -9.76
C MET A 210 6.82 11.69 -8.46
N ALA A 211 6.71 13.04 -8.33
CA ALA A 211 7.18 13.74 -7.14
C ALA A 211 6.37 13.33 -5.91
N THR A 212 7.06 13.11 -4.79
CA THR A 212 6.45 12.63 -3.55
C THR A 212 5.39 13.60 -3.04
N GLU A 213 5.66 14.90 -3.06
CA GLU A 213 4.73 15.96 -2.66
C GLU A 213 3.51 16.08 -3.56
N CYS A 214 3.53 15.44 -4.73
CA CYS A 214 2.39 15.36 -5.64
C CYS A 214 1.59 14.05 -5.51
N ARG A 215 2.14 13.02 -4.85
CA ARG A 215 1.56 11.67 -4.85
C ARG A 215 1.31 11.08 -3.47
N ILE A 216 1.86 11.70 -2.42
CA ILE A 216 1.74 11.20 -1.05
C ILE A 216 0.29 11.09 -0.57
N ASP A 217 -0.61 11.94 -1.07
CA ASP A 217 -2.05 11.90 -0.76
C ASP A 217 -2.69 10.56 -1.16
N SER A 218 -2.25 9.93 -2.24
CA SER A 218 -2.76 8.63 -2.66
C SER A 218 -2.51 7.54 -1.60
N ILE A 219 -1.41 7.63 -0.85
CA ILE A 219 -1.12 6.76 0.30
C ILE A 219 -1.93 7.23 1.52
N LEU A 220 -1.98 8.54 1.76
CA LEU A 220 -2.66 9.11 2.90
C LEU A 220 -4.17 8.87 2.90
N TYR A 221 -4.84 8.77 1.74
CA TYR A 221 -6.26 8.38 1.68
C TYR A 221 -6.51 6.98 2.25
N GLY A 222 -5.59 6.04 2.05
CA GLY A 222 -5.67 4.73 2.69
C GLY A 222 -5.46 4.80 4.20
N ALA A 223 -4.50 5.60 4.65
CA ALA A 223 -4.29 5.87 6.07
C ALA A 223 -5.50 6.57 6.71
N LEU A 224 -6.13 7.54 6.01
CA LEU A 224 -7.35 8.22 6.44
C LEU A 224 -8.50 7.24 6.66
N LEU A 225 -8.72 6.31 5.74
CA LEU A 225 -9.77 5.29 5.91
C LEU A 225 -9.54 4.48 7.20
N ARG A 226 -8.31 4.09 7.47
CA ARG A 226 -7.98 3.35 8.68
C ARG A 226 -8.13 4.18 9.96
N LEU A 227 -7.68 5.44 9.93
CA LEU A 227 -7.86 6.37 11.05
C LEU A 227 -9.34 6.65 11.32
N LEU A 228 -10.14 6.77 10.26
CA LEU A 228 -11.59 6.97 10.37
C LEU A 228 -12.24 5.88 11.20
N PHE A 229 -11.84 4.62 11.05
CA PHE A 229 -12.36 3.50 11.84
C PHE A 229 -12.06 3.59 13.34
N GLU A 230 -11.11 4.42 13.75
CA GLU A 230 -10.81 4.69 15.16
C GLU A 230 -11.53 5.90 15.72
N THR A 231 -12.30 6.62 14.90
CA THR A 231 -13.05 7.80 15.35
C THR A 231 -14.43 7.43 15.91
N GLN A 232 -15.00 8.31 16.69
CA GLN A 232 -16.40 8.18 17.15
C GLN A 232 -17.42 8.22 16.01
N TRP A 233 -17.05 8.75 14.83
CA TRP A 233 -17.93 8.82 13.66
C TRP A 233 -17.93 7.53 12.83
N ALA A 234 -17.03 6.59 13.12
CA ALA A 234 -16.85 5.38 12.34
C ALA A 234 -18.17 4.65 12.01
N PRO A 235 -19.10 4.39 12.98
CA PRO A 235 -20.34 3.68 12.66
C PRO A 235 -21.21 4.41 11.63
N ALA A 236 -21.34 5.74 11.78
CA ALA A 236 -22.15 6.55 10.86
C ALA A 236 -21.54 6.62 9.47
N VAL A 237 -20.21 6.82 9.39
CA VAL A 237 -19.50 6.92 8.11
C VAL A 237 -19.44 5.56 7.42
N VAL A 238 -19.21 4.46 8.13
CA VAL A 238 -19.25 3.11 7.55
C VAL A 238 -20.63 2.80 6.98
N ARG A 239 -21.72 3.15 7.71
CA ARG A 239 -23.08 3.01 7.16
C ARG A 239 -23.25 3.81 5.87
N PHE A 240 -22.79 5.06 5.83
CA PHE A 240 -22.85 5.90 4.62
C PHE A 240 -22.04 5.31 3.47
N LEU A 241 -20.78 4.89 3.69
CA LEU A 241 -19.91 4.30 2.66
C LEU A 241 -20.47 2.96 2.12
N ARG A 242 -21.32 2.27 2.90
CA ARG A 242 -21.96 1.03 2.48
C ARG A 242 -23.25 1.26 1.70
N THR A 243 -23.79 2.46 1.63
CA THR A 243 -25.00 2.73 0.86
C THR A 243 -24.79 2.45 -0.63
N PRO A 244 -25.77 1.87 -1.32
CA PRO A 244 -25.67 1.64 -2.76
C PRO A 244 -25.37 2.93 -3.53
N THR A 245 -26.01 4.03 -3.15
CA THR A 245 -25.79 5.34 -3.78
C THR A 245 -24.32 5.77 -3.68
N CYS A 246 -23.70 5.69 -2.47
CA CYS A 246 -22.29 6.07 -2.30
C CYS A 246 -21.38 5.20 -3.18
N ARG A 247 -21.63 3.89 -3.26
CA ARG A 247 -20.86 2.96 -4.09
C ARG A 247 -21.01 3.21 -5.58
N ILE A 248 -22.24 3.48 -6.03
CA ILE A 248 -22.50 3.84 -7.43
C ILE A 248 -21.78 5.13 -7.79
N VAL A 249 -21.90 6.16 -6.95
CA VAL A 249 -21.20 7.43 -7.16
C VAL A 249 -19.69 7.22 -7.20
N ALA A 250 -19.12 6.44 -6.28
CA ALA A 250 -17.70 6.11 -6.29
C ALA A 250 -17.26 5.40 -7.57
N GLY A 251 -18.05 4.42 -8.04
CA GLY A 251 -17.82 3.73 -9.31
C GLY A 251 -17.87 4.69 -10.51
N LEU A 252 -18.86 5.60 -10.56
CA LEU A 252 -18.97 6.60 -11.61
C LEU A 252 -17.80 7.61 -11.57
N LEU A 253 -17.37 8.04 -10.38
CA LEU A 253 -16.20 8.89 -10.22
C LEU A 253 -14.93 8.20 -10.73
N LEU A 254 -14.71 6.92 -10.39
CA LEU A 254 -13.58 6.17 -10.91
C LEU A 254 -13.65 6.04 -12.44
N LEU A 255 -14.81 5.71 -12.98
CA LEU A 255 -15.02 5.62 -14.42
C LEU A 255 -14.72 6.96 -15.10
N ALA A 256 -15.19 8.07 -14.54
CA ALA A 256 -14.88 9.41 -15.03
C ALA A 256 -13.37 9.67 -15.07
N THR A 257 -12.62 9.23 -14.03
CA THR A 257 -11.15 9.39 -14.01
C THR A 257 -10.42 8.58 -15.08
N PHE A 258 -11.08 7.56 -15.66
CA PHE A 258 -10.52 6.75 -16.75
C PHE A 258 -10.90 7.30 -18.14
N VAL A 259 -12.09 7.89 -18.24
CA VAL A 259 -12.64 8.41 -19.52
C VAL A 259 -12.14 9.81 -19.82
N ILE A 260 -12.04 10.69 -18.82
CA ILE A 260 -11.58 12.06 -19.00
C ILE A 260 -10.10 12.06 -19.43
N ARG A 261 -9.83 12.53 -20.65
CA ARG A 261 -8.50 12.56 -21.28
C ARG A 261 -7.79 13.90 -21.13
N ASP A 262 -8.46 14.92 -20.60
CA ASP A 262 -7.82 16.21 -20.33
C ASP A 262 -6.57 16.03 -19.47
N GLU A 263 -5.47 16.58 -19.95
CA GLU A 263 -4.16 16.39 -19.32
C GLU A 263 -4.08 17.09 -17.97
N GLY A 264 -4.64 18.29 -17.86
CA GLY A 264 -4.67 19.04 -16.61
C GLY A 264 -5.43 18.30 -15.52
N PHE A 265 -6.61 17.75 -15.83
CA PHE A 265 -7.36 16.88 -14.93
C PHE A 265 -6.56 15.64 -14.53
N ARG A 266 -5.94 14.98 -15.50
CA ARG A 266 -5.16 13.74 -15.28
C ARG A 266 -3.95 13.95 -14.39
N GLN A 267 -3.34 15.14 -14.43
CA GLN A 267 -2.15 15.49 -13.67
C GLN A 267 -2.45 16.06 -12.28
N THR A 268 -3.67 16.52 -12.02
CA THR A 268 -4.03 17.21 -10.77
C THR A 268 -5.11 16.51 -9.97
N VAL A 269 -6.36 16.73 -10.31
CA VAL A 269 -7.55 16.35 -9.50
C VAL A 269 -7.79 14.84 -9.49
N ARG A 270 -7.42 14.14 -10.57
CA ARG A 270 -7.67 12.70 -10.74
C ARG A 270 -7.25 11.86 -9.56
N TYR A 271 -6.07 12.08 -8.99
CA TYR A 271 -5.54 11.28 -7.88
C TYR A 271 -6.35 11.42 -6.60
N SER A 272 -6.79 12.64 -6.30
CA SER A 272 -7.64 12.90 -5.13
C SER A 272 -9.02 12.28 -5.29
N ILE A 273 -9.62 12.37 -6.48
CA ILE A 273 -10.91 11.71 -6.78
C ILE A 273 -10.76 10.19 -6.62
N GLN A 274 -9.69 9.59 -7.16
CA GLN A 274 -9.43 8.16 -7.02
C GLN A 274 -9.27 7.76 -5.55
N GLY A 275 -8.51 8.53 -4.76
CA GLY A 275 -8.33 8.27 -3.33
C GLY A 275 -9.64 8.28 -2.56
N ILE A 276 -10.50 9.27 -2.79
CA ILE A 276 -11.81 9.37 -2.14
C ILE A 276 -12.73 8.23 -2.61
N ALA A 277 -12.80 7.94 -3.90
CA ALA A 277 -13.65 6.90 -4.47
C ALA A 277 -13.23 5.47 -4.05
N LEU A 278 -11.96 5.27 -3.69
CA LEU A 278 -11.49 3.98 -3.17
C LEU A 278 -11.99 3.71 -1.73
N MET A 279 -12.33 4.72 -0.94
CA MET A 279 -12.79 4.51 0.44
C MET A 279 -14.03 3.61 0.56
N PRO A 280 -15.16 3.84 -0.16
CA PRO A 280 -16.32 2.95 -0.10
C PRO A 280 -16.02 1.57 -0.68
N ILE A 281 -15.15 1.45 -1.69
CA ILE A 281 -14.76 0.16 -2.29
C ILE A 281 -13.97 -0.68 -1.29
N PHE A 282 -12.96 -0.09 -0.63
CA PHE A 282 -12.21 -0.77 0.42
C PHE A 282 -13.09 -1.11 1.63
N THR A 283 -14.02 -0.20 2.01
CA THR A 283 -14.99 -0.50 3.08
C THR A 283 -15.84 -1.71 2.71
N ALA A 284 -16.29 -1.84 1.47
CA ALA A 284 -17.04 -3.02 1.02
C ALA A 284 -16.21 -4.31 1.15
N VAL A 285 -14.93 -4.27 0.75
CA VAL A 285 -14.03 -5.43 0.86
C VAL A 285 -13.79 -5.83 2.32
N LEU A 286 -13.76 -4.87 3.24
CA LEU A 286 -13.41 -5.12 4.65
C LEU A 286 -14.60 -5.51 5.52
N VAL A 287 -15.81 -5.00 5.20
CA VAL A 287 -16.98 -5.03 6.10
C VAL A 287 -18.16 -5.82 5.57
N ASP A 288 -18.28 -5.97 4.24
CA ASP A 288 -19.43 -6.67 3.64
C ASP A 288 -19.38 -8.19 3.90
N ASP A 289 -20.49 -8.85 3.58
CA ASP A 289 -20.61 -10.30 3.70
C ASP A 289 -19.43 -11.00 2.97
N PRO A 290 -18.70 -11.88 3.66
CA PRO A 290 -17.64 -12.69 3.05
C PRO A 290 -18.10 -13.48 1.81
N ARG A 291 -19.40 -13.76 1.70
CA ARG A 291 -20.01 -14.45 0.57
C ARG A 291 -20.27 -13.56 -0.65
N SER A 292 -20.08 -12.23 -0.54
CA SER A 292 -20.24 -11.33 -1.67
C SER A 292 -19.33 -11.73 -2.84
N LEU A 293 -19.80 -11.55 -4.07
CA LEU A 293 -19.04 -11.91 -5.27
C LEU A 293 -17.67 -11.24 -5.28
N LEU A 294 -17.61 -9.96 -4.92
CA LEU A 294 -16.37 -9.18 -4.86
C LEU A 294 -15.35 -9.84 -3.92
N ARG A 295 -15.74 -10.15 -2.69
CA ARG A 295 -14.84 -10.76 -1.70
C ARG A 295 -14.42 -12.17 -2.09
N ARG A 296 -15.36 -12.95 -2.64
CA ARG A 296 -15.07 -14.30 -3.12
C ARG A 296 -14.05 -14.31 -4.27
N VAL A 297 -14.17 -13.39 -5.23
CA VAL A 297 -13.20 -13.25 -6.33
C VAL A 297 -11.84 -12.83 -5.79
N LEU A 298 -11.79 -11.80 -4.94
CA LEU A 298 -10.54 -11.29 -4.37
C LEU A 298 -9.84 -12.29 -3.43
N SER A 299 -10.59 -13.13 -2.71
CA SER A 299 -10.03 -14.16 -1.82
C SER A 299 -9.76 -15.49 -2.53
N SER A 300 -10.00 -15.59 -3.84
CA SER A 300 -9.71 -16.80 -4.62
C SER A 300 -8.21 -17.13 -4.60
N ALA A 301 -7.87 -18.42 -4.61
CA ALA A 301 -6.48 -18.86 -4.52
C ALA A 301 -5.57 -18.26 -5.63
N PRO A 302 -6.00 -18.14 -6.90
CA PRO A 302 -5.21 -17.46 -7.93
C PRO A 302 -5.00 -15.98 -7.64
N ALA A 303 -6.03 -15.25 -7.21
CA ALA A 303 -5.92 -13.83 -6.89
C ALA A 303 -4.98 -13.60 -5.70
N VAL A 304 -5.11 -14.39 -4.64
CA VAL A 304 -4.22 -14.34 -3.48
C VAL A 304 -2.77 -14.67 -3.86
N LEU A 305 -2.54 -15.70 -4.69
CA LEU A 305 -1.20 -16.05 -5.14
C LEU A 305 -0.59 -14.89 -5.95
N LEU A 306 -1.31 -14.38 -6.95
CA LEU A 306 -0.85 -13.27 -7.78
C LEU A 306 -0.57 -12.01 -6.93
N GLY A 307 -1.40 -11.74 -5.94
CA GLY A 307 -1.19 -10.64 -5.00
C GLY A 307 0.04 -10.80 -4.12
N ARG A 308 0.36 -12.02 -3.69
CA ARG A 308 1.61 -12.31 -2.96
C ARG A 308 2.85 -12.11 -3.83
N LEU A 309 2.75 -12.44 -5.11
CA LEU A 309 3.83 -12.26 -6.09
C LEU A 309 3.93 -10.83 -6.62
N SER A 310 2.96 -9.96 -6.31
CA SER A 310 2.78 -8.65 -6.93
C SER A 310 4.01 -7.76 -6.87
N TYR A 311 4.78 -7.80 -5.78
CA TYR A 311 5.99 -6.99 -5.63
C TYR A 311 7.09 -7.42 -6.62
N SER A 312 7.40 -8.70 -6.69
CA SER A 312 8.39 -9.24 -7.63
C SER A 312 7.92 -9.11 -9.09
N ILE A 313 6.60 -9.28 -9.36
CA ILE A 313 6.04 -9.03 -10.69
C ILE A 313 6.22 -7.55 -11.06
N TYR A 314 5.90 -6.63 -10.14
CA TYR A 314 6.06 -5.20 -10.38
C TYR A 314 7.50 -4.82 -10.72
N LEU A 315 8.48 -5.37 -10.01
CA LEU A 315 9.90 -5.09 -10.27
C LEU A 315 10.37 -5.64 -11.64
N LEU A 316 9.88 -6.81 -12.03
CA LEU A 316 10.42 -7.54 -13.18
C LEU A 316 9.68 -7.30 -14.49
N HIS A 317 8.45 -6.75 -14.50
CA HIS A 317 7.59 -6.79 -15.68
C HIS A 317 8.18 -6.08 -16.92
N LEU A 318 8.90 -4.97 -16.75
CA LEU A 318 9.55 -4.31 -17.88
C LEU A 318 10.80 -5.06 -18.34
N LEU A 319 11.61 -5.57 -17.41
CA LEU A 319 12.78 -6.39 -17.73
C LEU A 319 12.38 -7.68 -18.47
N ALA A 320 11.28 -8.29 -18.04
CA ALA A 320 10.78 -9.54 -18.60
C ALA A 320 10.29 -9.43 -20.06
N ARG A 321 9.89 -8.22 -20.48
CA ARG A 321 9.38 -7.97 -21.83
C ARG A 321 10.50 -8.00 -22.87
N THR A 322 11.65 -7.45 -22.55
CA THR A 322 12.74 -7.18 -23.51
C THR A 322 13.27 -8.42 -24.24
N PRO A 323 13.52 -9.59 -23.59
CA PRO A 323 13.96 -10.77 -24.35
C PRO A 323 12.97 -11.22 -25.42
N GLY A 324 11.67 -11.16 -25.12
CA GLY A 324 10.62 -11.49 -26.10
C GLY A 324 10.58 -10.49 -27.26
N GLU A 325 10.82 -9.23 -27.01
CA GLU A 325 10.86 -8.19 -28.06
C GLU A 325 11.97 -8.45 -29.06
N VAL A 326 13.14 -8.86 -28.57
CA VAL A 326 14.29 -9.20 -29.43
C VAL A 326 13.99 -10.44 -30.27
N VAL A 327 13.45 -11.49 -29.67
CA VAL A 327 13.19 -12.78 -30.35
C VAL A 327 12.07 -12.67 -31.39
N PHE A 328 10.98 -11.96 -31.05
CA PHE A 328 9.77 -11.90 -31.88
C PHE A 328 9.66 -10.61 -32.72
N GLY A 329 10.67 -9.73 -32.65
CA GLY A 329 10.77 -8.55 -33.51
C GLY A 329 9.81 -7.42 -33.16
N GLY A 330 9.55 -7.18 -31.87
CA GLY A 330 8.84 -6.01 -31.38
C GLY A 330 8.00 -6.19 -30.12
N PRO A 331 7.70 -5.09 -29.40
CA PRO A 331 7.13 -5.12 -28.05
C PRO A 331 5.69 -5.63 -27.96
N TYR A 332 4.91 -5.48 -29.03
CA TYR A 332 3.46 -5.75 -29.00
C TYR A 332 3.06 -6.97 -29.82
N ARG A 333 4.02 -7.81 -30.21
CA ARG A 333 3.72 -9.08 -30.84
C ARG A 333 3.25 -10.10 -29.80
N ALA A 334 2.30 -10.95 -30.17
CA ALA A 334 1.74 -11.96 -29.26
C ALA A 334 2.82 -12.84 -28.63
N GLY A 335 3.84 -13.25 -29.40
CA GLY A 335 4.99 -14.01 -28.88
C GLY A 335 5.77 -13.27 -27.80
N SER A 336 6.02 -11.95 -27.99
CA SER A 336 6.72 -11.11 -27.00
C SER A 336 5.90 -10.97 -25.73
N ILE A 337 4.59 -10.74 -25.83
CA ILE A 337 3.69 -10.62 -24.70
C ILE A 337 3.64 -11.94 -23.91
N ILE A 338 3.40 -13.05 -24.58
CA ILE A 338 3.26 -14.35 -23.93
C ILE A 338 4.58 -14.76 -23.26
N SER A 339 5.71 -14.66 -23.96
CA SER A 339 7.02 -14.99 -23.39
C SER A 339 7.37 -14.09 -22.20
N GLY A 340 7.10 -12.80 -22.28
CA GLY A 340 7.29 -11.85 -21.18
C GLY A 340 6.42 -12.17 -19.96
N LEU A 341 5.15 -12.51 -20.16
CA LEU A 341 4.25 -12.92 -19.08
C LEU A 341 4.72 -14.23 -18.43
N LEU A 342 5.08 -15.23 -19.21
CA LEU A 342 5.62 -16.49 -18.68
C LEU A 342 6.92 -16.25 -17.88
N PHE A 343 7.82 -15.44 -18.43
CA PHE A 343 9.07 -15.11 -17.75
C PHE A 343 8.83 -14.38 -16.43
N VAL A 344 8.00 -13.32 -16.42
CA VAL A 344 7.76 -12.54 -15.20
C VAL A 344 7.08 -13.37 -14.11
N LEU A 345 6.11 -14.20 -14.46
CA LEU A 345 5.42 -15.07 -13.50
C LEU A 345 6.37 -16.12 -12.93
N THR A 346 7.17 -16.77 -13.76
CA THR A 346 8.15 -17.77 -13.35
C THR A 346 9.22 -17.14 -12.46
N ALA A 347 9.82 -16.03 -12.88
CA ALA A 347 10.86 -15.35 -12.13
C ALA A 347 10.32 -14.81 -10.78
N ALA A 348 9.13 -14.21 -10.77
CA ALA A 348 8.50 -13.76 -9.53
C ALA A 348 8.19 -14.92 -8.57
N TYR A 349 7.75 -16.07 -9.09
CA TYR A 349 7.53 -17.26 -8.28
C TYR A 349 8.84 -17.79 -7.68
N LEU A 350 9.92 -17.85 -8.47
CA LEU A 350 11.24 -18.25 -7.99
C LEU A 350 11.76 -17.30 -6.90
N ILE A 351 11.68 -15.99 -7.11
CA ILE A 351 12.04 -14.99 -6.07
C ILE A 351 11.21 -15.19 -4.82
N HIS A 352 9.90 -15.44 -4.97
CA HIS A 352 9.03 -15.69 -3.83
C HIS A 352 9.47 -16.91 -3.02
N VAL A 353 9.76 -18.03 -3.68
CA VAL A 353 10.13 -19.28 -3.00
C VAL A 353 11.54 -19.20 -2.40
N LEU A 354 12.51 -18.67 -3.17
CA LEU A 354 13.92 -18.70 -2.81
C LEU A 354 14.34 -17.54 -1.90
N ILE A 355 13.64 -16.42 -1.93
CA ILE A 355 14.03 -15.20 -1.22
C ILE A 355 12.93 -14.72 -0.26
N GLU A 356 11.71 -14.42 -0.74
CA GLU A 356 10.69 -13.80 0.09
C GLU A 356 10.21 -14.74 1.22
N ARG A 357 9.99 -16.03 0.92
CA ARG A 357 9.60 -17.02 1.95
C ARG A 357 10.65 -17.24 3.04
N PRO A 358 11.95 -17.42 2.73
CA PRO A 358 13.01 -17.47 3.74
C PRO A 358 13.09 -16.21 4.59
N MET A 359 13.03 -15.03 3.96
CA MET A 359 13.04 -13.74 4.68
C MET A 359 11.80 -13.59 5.58
N ALA A 360 10.64 -14.06 5.14
CA ALA A 360 9.43 -14.07 5.96
C ALA A 360 9.56 -15.02 7.17
N ARG A 361 10.26 -16.16 7.04
CA ARG A 361 10.55 -17.07 8.16
C ARG A 361 11.54 -16.41 9.14
N LEU A 362 12.60 -15.79 8.65
CA LEU A 362 13.57 -15.05 9.47
C LEU A 362 12.87 -13.94 10.26
N ARG A 363 12.01 -13.16 9.62
CA ARG A 363 11.22 -12.10 10.24
C ARG A 363 10.34 -12.64 11.39
N ARG A 364 9.72 -13.81 11.24
CA ARG A 364 8.92 -14.46 12.30
C ARG A 364 9.78 -14.85 13.48
N ARG A 365 10.92 -15.52 13.25
CA ARG A 365 11.86 -15.91 14.31
C ARG A 365 12.36 -14.73 15.12
N LEU A 366 12.72 -13.61 14.44
CA LEU A 366 13.14 -12.40 15.13
C LEU A 366 12.03 -11.76 15.98
N HIS A 367 10.77 -11.98 15.64
CA HIS A 367 9.63 -11.54 16.43
C HIS A 367 9.46 -12.39 17.70
N GLU A 368 9.48 -13.70 17.54
CA GLU A 368 9.33 -14.68 18.65
C GLU A 368 10.43 -14.51 19.72
N HIS A 369 11.69 -14.31 19.32
CA HIS A 369 12.79 -14.06 20.24
C HIS A 369 12.66 -12.71 20.98
N ALA A 370 12.12 -11.69 20.33
CA ALA A 370 11.91 -10.39 20.96
C ALA A 370 10.79 -10.38 21.98
N ASP A 371 9.79 -11.29 21.82
CA ASP A 371 8.68 -11.42 22.75
C ASP A 371 9.02 -12.43 23.91
N ALA A 372 9.85 -13.43 23.64
CA ALA A 372 10.34 -14.37 24.66
C ALA A 372 11.26 -13.71 25.72
N GLY A 373 11.90 -12.60 25.39
CA GLY A 373 12.70 -11.80 26.33
C GLY A 373 11.89 -10.88 27.26
N ARG A 374 10.56 -10.84 27.16
CA ARG A 374 9.71 -10.09 28.10
C ARG A 374 9.23 -11.01 29.22
N PRO A 375 9.46 -10.66 30.50
CA PRO A 375 9.01 -11.48 31.61
C PRO A 375 7.47 -11.59 31.59
N ILE A 376 6.99 -12.83 31.56
CA ILE A 376 5.55 -13.21 31.52
C ILE A 376 4.75 -12.57 32.68
N GLY A 377 5.41 -12.21 33.79
CA GLY A 377 4.81 -11.54 34.95
C GLY A 377 4.22 -10.13 34.67
N ALA A 378 4.70 -9.42 33.65
CA ALA A 378 4.19 -8.08 33.33
C ALA A 378 2.87 -8.10 32.51
N ALA A 379 2.54 -9.22 31.89
CA ALA A 379 1.30 -9.38 31.14
C ALA A 379 0.13 -9.81 32.06
N LEU A 380 0.39 -10.62 33.05
CA LEU A 380 -0.64 -11.10 34.01
C LEU A 380 -1.03 -10.02 35.03
N SER A 381 -0.08 -9.20 35.52
CA SER A 381 -0.40 -8.12 36.45
C SER A 381 -1.25 -7.01 35.84
N ARG A 382 -1.25 -6.84 34.50
CA ARG A 382 -2.08 -5.84 33.80
C ARG A 382 -3.50 -6.32 33.53
N VAL A 383 -3.72 -7.61 33.36
CA VAL A 383 -5.07 -8.19 33.24
C VAL A 383 -5.79 -8.18 34.59
N THR A 384 -5.06 -8.47 35.70
CA THR A 384 -5.62 -8.46 37.06
C THR A 384 -5.76 -7.04 37.61
N GLY A 385 -4.84 -6.11 37.32
CA GLY A 385 -4.91 -4.70 37.75
C GLY A 385 -6.06 -3.93 37.12
N ASN A 386 -6.44 -4.25 35.87
CA ASN A 386 -7.57 -3.61 35.21
C ASN A 386 -8.93 -4.14 35.70
N GLN A 387 -9.00 -5.31 36.30
CA GLN A 387 -10.23 -5.79 36.94
C GLN A 387 -10.45 -5.19 38.34
N GLN A 388 -9.38 -4.82 39.05
CA GLN A 388 -9.53 -4.13 40.35
C GLN A 388 -9.88 -2.65 40.24
N ALA A 389 -9.48 -1.97 39.14
CA ALA A 389 -9.82 -0.56 38.91
C ALA A 389 -11.30 -0.34 38.53
N TYR A 390 -12.01 -1.38 38.07
CA TYR A 390 -13.45 -1.33 37.78
C TYR A 390 -14.32 -1.93 38.88
N GLY A 391 -13.74 -2.50 39.93
CA GLY A 391 -14.45 -3.14 41.07
C GLY A 391 -14.64 -2.27 42.29
N SER A 392 -14.01 -1.08 42.38
CA SER A 392 -14.06 -0.24 43.60
C SER A 392 -14.97 0.99 43.52
N ALA A 393 -15.78 1.09 42.47
CA ALA A 393 -16.75 2.17 42.35
C ALA A 393 -18.20 1.62 42.36
N SER A 394 -18.66 1.02 43.44
CA SER A 394 -20.10 0.90 43.81
C SER A 394 -20.29 -0.16 44.91
N ILE A 395 -20.14 0.16 46.17
CA ILE A 395 -20.95 -0.40 47.25
C ILE A 395 -20.98 0.67 48.37
N GLY A 396 -21.91 1.60 48.25
CA GLY A 396 -22.41 2.37 49.40
C GLY A 396 -23.62 1.59 49.96
N ILE A 397 -23.41 0.82 51.00
CA ILE A 397 -24.49 0.20 51.75
C ILE A 397 -25.08 1.27 52.64
N VAL A 398 -26.32 1.64 52.35
CA VAL A 398 -27.18 2.37 53.33
C VAL A 398 -27.81 1.33 54.27
N THR A 399 -27.32 1.29 55.50
CA THR A 399 -28.04 0.69 56.59
C THR A 399 -28.99 1.76 57.17
N GLY A 400 -30.25 1.53 57.09
CA GLY A 400 -31.28 2.28 57.78
C GLY A 400 -32.18 1.34 58.57
N ASP A 401 -32.09 1.41 59.90
CA ASP A 401 -32.98 0.76 60.85
C ASP A 401 -34.43 1.25 60.70
N GLN A 402 -35.37 0.38 60.70
CA GLN A 402 -36.51 0.12 61.58
C GLN A 402 -37.41 -0.92 60.99
#